data_43afab4076ccbf058818e57c97789129
#
_entry.id   43afab4076ccbf058818e57c97789129
#
_cell.length_a   1.000
_cell.length_b   1.000
_cell.length_c   1.000
_cell.angle_alpha   90.00
_cell.angle_beta   90.00
_cell.angle_gamma   90.00
#
_symmetry.space_group_name_H-M   'P 1'
#
loop_
_entity.id
_entity.type
_entity.pdbx_description
1 polymer ?
#
loop_
_entity_poly.entity_id
_entity_poly.type
_entity_poly.pdbx_seq_one_letter_code
_entity_poly.pdbx_strand_id
1 'polypeptide(L)'
;MDAEQTAGFEAACAAAGTRFVGGLFACQAQVEHEFTGAATYYGLTPRDTRRTSDSFTTQGWFTGLVPITVPIAATSFAEAAWAAQDSFDSGLNLSRVPYYRVLELAPWLERPRPNFPVSNFLHGGAAPLNSVIAASQMGYSNNIGMYSDGRYSYQLTIYIFRHERGTSMQLLFPDNPIARKSVGRYIAAMRSVCGQVAATGNWGRGG
;
A
#
# COMPACT_ATOMS: atom_id res chain seq x y z
N MET A 1 -13.12 -2.16 2.84
CA MET A 1 -14.00 -2.74 1.78
C MET A 1 -14.46 -4.11 2.26
N ASP A 2 -15.74 -4.40 2.18
CA ASP A 2 -16.27 -5.75 2.34
C ASP A 2 -15.94 -6.63 1.12
N ALA A 3 -16.48 -7.85 1.07
CA ALA A 3 -16.18 -8.80 0.00
C ALA A 3 -16.70 -8.31 -1.37
N GLU A 4 -17.90 -7.73 -1.42
CA GLU A 4 -18.51 -7.23 -2.65
C GLU A 4 -17.74 -6.02 -3.20
N GLN A 5 -17.45 -5.05 -2.35
CA GLN A 5 -16.62 -3.89 -2.70
C GLN A 5 -15.22 -4.30 -3.15
N THR A 6 -14.62 -5.31 -2.48
CA THR A 6 -13.31 -5.82 -2.87
C THR A 6 -13.34 -6.46 -4.26
N ALA A 7 -14.38 -7.24 -4.56
CA ALA A 7 -14.57 -7.83 -5.89
C ALA A 7 -14.79 -6.75 -6.97
N GLY A 8 -15.61 -5.73 -6.68
CA GLY A 8 -15.81 -4.59 -7.58
C GLY A 8 -14.52 -3.81 -7.85
N PHE A 9 -13.72 -3.59 -6.80
CA PHE A 9 -12.42 -2.94 -6.93
C PHE A 9 -11.43 -3.76 -7.76
N GLU A 10 -11.43 -5.09 -7.58
CA GLU A 10 -10.63 -5.99 -8.43
C GLU A 10 -11.05 -5.94 -9.89
N ALA A 11 -12.36 -5.94 -10.14
CA ALA A 11 -12.88 -5.83 -11.50
C ALA A 11 -12.45 -4.50 -12.16
N ALA A 12 -12.49 -3.40 -11.41
CA ALA A 12 -12.01 -2.09 -11.87
C ALA A 12 -10.50 -2.11 -12.20
N CYS A 13 -9.69 -2.72 -11.33
CA CYS A 13 -8.25 -2.89 -11.59
C CYS A 13 -8.00 -3.74 -12.84
N ALA A 14 -8.70 -4.86 -12.98
CA ALA A 14 -8.59 -5.73 -14.15
C ALA A 14 -9.00 -5.02 -15.44
N ALA A 15 -10.08 -4.24 -15.42
CA ALA A 15 -10.52 -3.42 -16.55
C ALA A 15 -9.48 -2.36 -16.95
N ALA A 16 -8.74 -1.83 -15.97
CA ALA A 16 -7.60 -0.93 -16.19
C ALA A 16 -6.32 -1.66 -16.64
N GLY A 17 -6.34 -2.99 -16.80
CA GLY A 17 -5.16 -3.79 -17.14
C GLY A 17 -4.12 -3.87 -16.03
N THR A 18 -4.52 -3.68 -14.76
CA THR A 18 -3.63 -3.64 -13.62
C THR A 18 -3.98 -4.70 -12.58
N ARG A 19 -3.05 -4.93 -11.64
CA ARG A 19 -3.32 -5.74 -10.46
C ARG A 19 -3.91 -4.87 -9.34
N PHE A 20 -4.48 -5.52 -8.34
CA PHE A 20 -5.05 -4.90 -7.15
C PHE A 20 -4.11 -3.88 -6.48
N VAL A 21 -2.81 -4.19 -6.43
CA VAL A 21 -1.79 -3.31 -5.83
C VAL A 21 -1.62 -2.00 -6.59
N GLY A 22 -1.69 -2.03 -7.92
CA GLY A 22 -1.65 -0.81 -8.75
C GLY A 22 -2.83 0.12 -8.45
N GLY A 23 -4.04 -0.44 -8.39
CA GLY A 23 -5.23 0.32 -8.01
C GLY A 23 -5.16 0.90 -6.59
N LEU A 24 -4.60 0.15 -5.63
CA LEU A 24 -4.42 0.66 -4.27
C LEU A 24 -3.47 1.86 -4.22
N PHE A 25 -2.33 1.82 -4.89
CA PHE A 25 -1.42 2.95 -4.95
C PHE A 25 -2.01 4.13 -5.69
N ALA A 26 -2.81 3.90 -6.73
CA ALA A 26 -3.57 4.96 -7.40
C ALA A 26 -4.55 5.65 -6.45
N CYS A 27 -5.30 4.90 -5.64
CA CYS A 27 -6.20 5.48 -4.64
C CYS A 27 -5.43 6.25 -3.55
N GLN A 28 -4.28 5.75 -3.09
CA GLN A 28 -3.42 6.49 -2.16
C GLN A 28 -2.91 7.80 -2.78
N ALA A 29 -2.50 7.76 -4.04
CA ALA A 29 -2.05 8.94 -4.78
C ALA A 29 -3.16 9.99 -4.92
N GLN A 30 -4.39 9.56 -5.24
CA GLN A 30 -5.56 10.44 -5.33
C GLN A 30 -5.85 11.11 -3.98
N VAL A 31 -5.85 10.37 -2.90
CA VAL A 31 -6.07 10.93 -1.55
C VAL A 31 -4.97 11.89 -1.15
N GLU A 32 -3.71 11.59 -1.46
CA GLU A 32 -2.58 12.50 -1.21
C GLU A 32 -2.74 13.81 -1.99
N HIS A 33 -3.14 13.71 -3.26
CA HIS A 33 -3.43 14.87 -4.10
C HIS A 33 -4.54 15.75 -3.50
N GLU A 34 -5.64 15.15 -3.07
CA GLU A 34 -6.76 15.87 -2.45
C GLU A 34 -6.35 16.61 -1.16
N PHE A 35 -5.39 16.05 -0.40
CA PHE A 35 -4.95 16.64 0.86
C PHE A 35 -3.86 17.69 0.72
N THR A 36 -3.01 17.55 -0.29
CA THR A 36 -1.76 18.33 -0.39
C THR A 36 -1.66 19.15 -1.67
N GLY A 37 -2.48 18.85 -2.69
CA GLY A 37 -2.35 19.40 -4.03
C GLY A 37 -1.12 18.91 -4.80
N ALA A 38 -0.41 17.89 -4.26
CA ALA A 38 0.78 17.35 -4.91
C ALA A 38 0.43 16.74 -6.27
N ALA A 39 1.21 17.05 -7.31
CA ALA A 39 1.02 16.50 -8.66
C ALA A 39 1.57 15.07 -8.79
N THR A 40 2.36 14.63 -7.84
CA THR A 40 2.98 13.30 -7.83
C THR A 40 2.99 12.73 -6.43
N TYR A 41 2.52 11.50 -6.31
CA TYR A 41 2.62 10.71 -5.08
C TYR A 41 3.98 10.04 -4.99
N TYR A 42 4.54 10.05 -3.78
CA TYR A 42 5.76 9.32 -3.43
C TYR A 42 5.51 8.47 -2.19
N GLY A 43 5.85 7.19 -2.27
CA GLY A 43 5.76 6.27 -1.15
C GLY A 43 6.83 5.19 -1.23
N LEU A 44 6.92 4.38 -0.19
CA LEU A 44 7.73 3.16 -0.18
C LEU A 44 6.83 1.95 0.03
N THR A 45 7.20 0.84 -0.57
CA THR A 45 6.58 -0.46 -0.29
C THR A 45 7.65 -1.52 -0.04
N PRO A 46 7.47 -2.38 0.98
CA PRO A 46 8.36 -3.50 1.18
C PRO A 46 8.08 -4.60 0.17
N ARG A 47 9.14 -5.26 -0.28
CA ARG A 47 9.11 -6.40 -1.18
C ARG A 47 9.90 -7.55 -0.60
N ASP A 48 9.37 -8.76 -0.73
CA ASP A 48 10.10 -9.97 -0.39
C ASP A 48 11.28 -10.17 -1.36
N THR A 49 12.46 -10.36 -0.81
CA THR A 49 13.70 -10.56 -1.57
C THR A 49 14.13 -12.02 -1.63
N ARG A 50 13.34 -12.95 -1.10
CA ARG A 50 13.58 -14.39 -1.19
C ARG A 50 13.55 -14.87 -2.63
N ARG A 51 14.53 -15.70 -3.01
CA ARG A 51 14.71 -16.15 -4.39
C ARG A 51 14.92 -17.67 -4.53
N THR A 52 15.35 -18.32 -3.47
CA THR A 52 15.67 -19.75 -3.47
C THR A 52 14.78 -20.49 -2.50
N SER A 53 14.59 -21.80 -2.70
CA SER A 53 13.84 -22.65 -1.77
C SER A 53 14.34 -22.49 -0.32
N ASP A 54 15.66 -22.49 -0.16
CA ASP A 54 16.29 -22.41 1.17
C ASP A 54 15.98 -21.06 1.86
N SER A 55 15.90 -19.97 1.08
CA SER A 55 15.56 -18.66 1.65
C SER A 55 14.12 -18.60 2.20
N PHE A 56 13.18 -19.40 1.67
CA PHE A 56 11.82 -19.45 2.17
C PHE A 56 11.70 -20.14 3.53
N THR A 57 12.63 -21.02 3.86
CA THR A 57 12.69 -21.72 5.15
C THR A 57 13.63 -21.02 6.15
N THR A 58 14.36 -20.00 5.70
CA THR A 58 15.30 -19.25 6.54
C THR A 58 14.59 -18.11 7.26
N GLN A 59 14.77 -18.03 8.58
CA GLN A 59 14.35 -16.87 9.36
C GLN A 59 15.35 -15.72 9.15
N GLY A 60 14.83 -14.52 8.87
CA GLY A 60 15.65 -13.33 8.68
C GLY A 60 14.89 -12.19 8.01
N TRP A 61 15.58 -11.05 7.87
CA TRP A 61 15.05 -9.88 7.21
C TRP A 61 15.28 -9.97 5.69
N PHE A 62 14.31 -10.52 4.98
CA PHE A 62 14.31 -10.66 3.52
C PHE A 62 13.40 -9.61 2.86
N THR A 63 13.55 -8.37 3.27
CA THR A 63 12.70 -7.28 2.79
C THR A 63 13.54 -6.15 2.22
N GLY A 64 13.28 -5.81 0.96
CA GLY A 64 13.78 -4.60 0.32
C GLY A 64 12.69 -3.56 0.22
N LEU A 65 13.02 -2.28 0.33
CA LEU A 65 12.10 -1.18 0.11
C LEU A 65 12.18 -0.70 -1.34
N VAL A 66 11.00 -0.55 -1.96
CA VAL A 66 10.84 -0.09 -3.33
C VAL A 66 10.14 1.26 -3.32
N PRO A 67 10.69 2.27 -3.98
CA PRO A 67 10.00 3.55 -4.15
C PRO A 67 8.84 3.38 -5.13
N ILE A 68 7.72 4.01 -4.81
CA ILE A 68 6.52 4.11 -5.65
C ILE A 68 6.32 5.58 -6.00
N THR A 69 6.20 5.85 -7.29
CA THR A 69 5.94 7.18 -7.82
C THR A 69 4.72 7.12 -8.74
N VAL A 70 3.71 7.94 -8.47
CA VAL A 70 2.49 7.99 -9.27
C VAL A 70 2.19 9.43 -9.66
N PRO A 71 2.29 9.81 -10.94
CA PRO A 71 1.75 11.06 -11.42
C PRO A 71 0.23 11.07 -11.27
N ILE A 72 -0.34 12.11 -10.66
CA ILE A 72 -1.77 12.12 -10.32
C ILE A 72 -2.54 13.30 -10.90
N ALA A 73 -1.85 14.26 -11.51
CA ALA A 73 -2.50 15.44 -12.05
C ALA A 73 -3.46 15.09 -13.19
N ALA A 74 -4.75 15.31 -12.96
CA ALA A 74 -5.83 15.23 -13.96
C ALA A 74 -6.01 13.86 -14.63
N THR A 75 -5.69 12.76 -13.96
CA THR A 75 -5.77 11.41 -14.50
C THR A 75 -7.06 10.70 -14.11
N SER A 76 -7.48 9.75 -14.95
CA SER A 76 -8.49 8.75 -14.61
C SER A 76 -7.89 7.70 -13.65
N PHE A 77 -8.78 6.92 -13.00
CA PHE A 77 -8.33 5.78 -12.20
C PHE A 77 -7.45 4.82 -13.00
N ALA A 78 -7.86 4.50 -14.23
CA ALA A 78 -7.13 3.56 -15.08
C ALA A 78 -5.71 4.03 -15.38
N GLU A 79 -5.52 5.30 -15.73
CA GLU A 79 -4.20 5.89 -16.03
C GLU A 79 -3.31 5.89 -14.78
N ALA A 80 -3.85 6.31 -13.62
CA ALA A 80 -3.10 6.33 -12.38
C ALA A 80 -2.77 4.91 -11.89
N ALA A 81 -3.71 3.95 -12.02
CA ALA A 81 -3.48 2.56 -11.65
C ALA A 81 -2.41 1.90 -12.52
N TRP A 82 -2.41 2.21 -13.82
CA TRP A 82 -1.36 1.74 -14.73
C TRP A 82 0.01 2.33 -14.36
N ALA A 83 0.11 3.65 -14.14
CA ALA A 83 1.34 4.30 -13.73
C ALA A 83 1.87 3.76 -12.39
N ALA A 84 0.97 3.51 -11.43
CA ALA A 84 1.30 2.91 -10.15
C ALA A 84 1.82 1.47 -10.30
N GLN A 85 1.18 0.69 -11.18
CA GLN A 85 1.59 -0.68 -11.48
C GLN A 85 2.98 -0.72 -12.14
N ASP A 86 3.22 0.15 -13.11
CA ASP A 86 4.51 0.27 -13.79
C ASP A 86 5.63 0.66 -12.81
N SER A 87 5.38 1.66 -11.96
CA SER A 87 6.31 2.05 -10.91
C SER A 87 6.63 0.90 -9.94
N PHE A 88 5.60 0.13 -9.54
CA PHE A 88 5.76 -1.02 -8.67
C PHE A 88 6.57 -2.14 -9.31
N ASP A 89 6.34 -2.44 -10.59
CA ASP A 89 7.02 -3.52 -11.32
C ASP A 89 8.47 -3.14 -11.66
N SER A 90 8.70 -1.93 -12.11
CA SER A 90 10.04 -1.37 -12.36
C SER A 90 10.89 -1.35 -11.09
N GLY A 91 10.27 -1.10 -9.94
CA GLY A 91 10.91 -1.10 -8.63
C GLY A 91 11.41 -2.46 -8.14
N LEU A 92 10.93 -3.58 -8.72
CA LEU A 92 11.30 -4.93 -8.26
C LEU A 92 12.81 -5.19 -8.25
N ASN A 93 13.51 -4.72 -9.26
CA ASN A 93 14.96 -4.88 -9.33
C ASN A 93 15.70 -3.99 -8.33
N LEU A 94 15.10 -2.86 -7.94
CA LEU A 94 15.67 -1.94 -6.97
C LEU A 94 15.62 -2.51 -5.55
N SER A 95 14.73 -3.44 -5.24
CA SER A 95 14.62 -4.06 -3.92
C SER A 95 15.88 -4.82 -3.46
N ARG A 96 16.82 -5.10 -4.38
CA ARG A 96 18.08 -5.79 -4.09
C ARG A 96 19.11 -4.91 -3.42
N VAL A 97 19.01 -3.60 -3.59
CA VAL A 97 19.88 -2.65 -2.96
C VAL A 97 19.12 -2.02 -1.80
N PRO A 98 19.63 -2.06 -0.56
CA PRO A 98 18.96 -1.43 0.56
C PRO A 98 18.73 0.06 0.29
N TYR A 99 17.49 0.51 0.44
CA TYR A 99 17.09 1.89 0.16
C TYR A 99 18.01 2.94 0.83
N TYR A 100 18.30 2.76 2.11
CA TYR A 100 19.20 3.67 2.83
C TYR A 100 20.63 3.64 2.29
N ARG A 101 21.08 2.50 1.76
CA ARG A 101 22.39 2.41 1.12
C ARG A 101 22.45 3.21 -0.19
N VAL A 102 21.36 3.27 -0.93
CA VAL A 102 21.25 4.14 -2.12
C VAL A 102 21.41 5.60 -1.72
N LEU A 103 20.75 6.04 -0.65
CA LEU A 103 20.87 7.42 -0.16
C LEU A 103 22.28 7.78 0.34
N GLU A 104 23.01 6.81 0.90
CA GLU A 104 24.40 6.99 1.30
C GLU A 104 25.34 7.13 0.10
N LEU A 105 25.14 6.29 -0.93
CA LEU A 105 25.98 6.26 -2.13
C LEU A 105 25.69 7.43 -3.09
N ALA A 106 24.51 7.99 -3.03
CA ALA A 106 24.06 9.08 -3.89
C ALA A 106 23.52 10.26 -3.06
N PRO A 107 24.36 10.93 -2.27
CA PRO A 107 23.95 12.00 -1.35
C PRO A 107 23.41 13.24 -2.07
N TRP A 108 23.62 13.34 -3.39
CA TRP A 108 23.07 14.39 -4.25
C TRP A 108 21.62 14.15 -4.66
N LEU A 109 21.07 12.95 -4.42
CA LEU A 109 19.67 12.70 -4.69
C LEU A 109 18.79 13.50 -3.71
N GLU A 110 17.78 14.16 -4.26
CA GLU A 110 16.77 14.80 -3.44
C GLU A 110 16.06 13.73 -2.59
N ARG A 111 16.16 13.89 -1.27
CA ARG A 111 15.51 12.95 -0.36
C ARG A 111 14.01 13.19 -0.38
N PRO A 112 13.22 12.12 -0.42
CA PRO A 112 11.78 12.25 -0.22
C PRO A 112 11.50 13.00 1.09
N ARG A 113 10.41 13.75 1.12
CA ARG A 113 10.00 14.49 2.33
C ARG A 113 9.96 13.54 3.53
N PRO A 114 10.33 14.03 4.77
CA PRO A 114 10.45 13.19 5.96
C PRO A 114 9.11 12.59 6.29
N ASN A 115 8.16 12.27 5.81
CA ASN A 115 6.87 11.68 6.18
C ASN A 115 6.14 10.99 5.02
N PHE A 116 6.89 10.52 4.00
CA PHE A 116 6.28 9.70 2.96
C PHE A 116 5.76 8.37 3.56
N PRO A 117 4.59 7.89 3.11
CA PRO A 117 3.99 6.68 3.65
C PRO A 117 4.78 5.43 3.25
N VAL A 118 4.86 4.49 4.18
CA VAL A 118 5.31 3.11 3.90
C VAL A 118 4.07 2.23 3.85
N SER A 119 3.75 1.72 2.66
CA SER A 119 2.55 0.93 2.44
C SER A 119 2.88 -0.53 2.20
N ASN A 120 2.40 -1.38 3.11
CA ASN A 120 2.56 -2.84 3.04
C ASN A 120 1.27 -3.44 2.49
N PHE A 121 1.35 -4.12 1.37
CA PHE A 121 0.23 -4.90 0.85
C PHE A 121 0.45 -6.38 1.12
N LEU A 122 -0.51 -6.99 1.81
CA LEU A 122 -0.48 -8.39 2.24
C LEU A 122 -1.69 -9.13 1.64
N HIS A 123 -1.42 -10.05 0.74
CA HIS A 123 -2.44 -10.88 0.09
C HIS A 123 -2.63 -12.18 0.87
N GLY A 124 -3.68 -12.24 1.68
CA GLY A 124 -3.96 -13.38 2.56
C GLY A 124 -4.31 -14.68 1.85
N GLY A 125 -4.78 -14.61 0.60
CA GLY A 125 -5.04 -15.78 -0.25
C GLY A 125 -3.80 -16.35 -0.95
N ALA A 126 -2.63 -15.69 -0.82
CA ALA A 126 -1.39 -16.14 -1.45
C ALA A 126 -0.42 -16.75 -0.44
N ALA A 127 0.40 -17.72 -0.90
CA ALA A 127 1.44 -18.30 -0.07
C ALA A 127 2.51 -17.23 0.28
N PRO A 128 3.10 -17.28 1.49
CA PRO A 128 2.85 -18.24 2.58
C PRO A 128 1.68 -17.83 3.52
N LEU A 129 1.06 -16.67 3.34
CA LEU A 129 0.06 -16.12 4.28
C LEU A 129 -1.24 -16.92 4.30
N ASN A 130 -1.60 -17.57 3.19
CA ASN A 130 -2.80 -18.39 3.11
C ASN A 130 -2.81 -19.53 4.14
N SER A 131 -1.67 -20.15 4.40
CA SER A 131 -1.55 -21.22 5.41
C SER A 131 -1.68 -20.69 6.86
N VAL A 132 -1.14 -19.50 7.12
CA VAL A 132 -1.26 -18.83 8.42
C VAL A 132 -2.71 -18.41 8.68
N ILE A 133 -3.39 -17.89 7.67
CA ILE A 133 -4.79 -17.48 7.76
C ILE A 133 -5.70 -18.69 7.92
N ALA A 134 -5.48 -19.77 7.15
CA ALA A 134 -6.22 -21.03 7.32
C ALA A 134 -6.05 -21.61 8.73
N ALA A 135 -4.85 -21.58 9.29
CA ALA A 135 -4.59 -22.01 10.66
C ALA A 135 -5.32 -21.10 11.70
N SER A 136 -5.41 -19.79 11.45
CA SER A 136 -6.14 -18.86 12.33
C SER A 136 -7.66 -19.08 12.31
N GLN A 137 -8.20 -19.57 11.20
CA GLN A 137 -9.62 -19.94 11.08
C GLN A 137 -9.99 -21.20 11.86
N MET A 138 -9.01 -22.04 12.21
CA MET A 138 -9.22 -23.24 13.02
C MET A 138 -9.39 -23.01 14.53
N GLY A 139 -9.56 -21.76 14.98
CA GLY A 139 -9.86 -21.45 16.39
C GLY A 139 -8.96 -20.40 17.03
N TYR A 140 -8.02 -19.83 16.30
CA TYR A 140 -7.21 -18.71 16.75
C TYR A 140 -7.76 -17.40 16.17
N SER A 141 -8.15 -16.52 17.06
CA SER A 141 -8.71 -15.18 16.93
C SER A 141 -8.79 -14.58 15.49
N ASN A 142 -9.98 -14.11 15.14
CA ASN A 142 -10.28 -13.41 13.87
C ASN A 142 -9.56 -12.04 13.69
N ASN A 143 -8.63 -11.70 14.57
CA ASN A 143 -7.93 -10.43 14.58
C ASN A 143 -6.44 -10.64 14.31
N ILE A 144 -6.08 -10.85 13.05
CA ILE A 144 -4.69 -10.67 12.62
C ILE A 144 -4.45 -9.17 12.59
N GLY A 145 -3.64 -8.66 13.51
CA GLY A 145 -3.25 -7.27 13.61
C GLY A 145 -1.75 -7.12 13.68
N MET A 146 -1.25 -6.00 13.18
CA MET A 146 0.12 -5.57 13.43
C MET A 146 0.12 -4.73 14.70
N TYR A 147 0.93 -5.14 15.66
CA TYR A 147 1.06 -4.45 16.94
C TYR A 147 2.45 -3.84 17.05
N SER A 148 2.50 -2.58 17.44
CA SER A 148 3.72 -1.88 17.77
C SER A 148 3.47 -1.09 19.04
N ASP A 149 4.49 -0.88 19.85
CA ASP A 149 4.39 -0.03 21.04
C ASP A 149 4.25 1.47 20.69
N GLY A 150 4.30 1.82 19.41
CA GLY A 150 4.05 3.15 18.87
C GLY A 150 5.07 4.23 19.26
N ARG A 151 6.01 3.91 20.15
CA ARG A 151 6.94 4.89 20.73
C ARG A 151 7.96 5.46 19.75
N TYR A 152 8.14 4.80 18.61
CA TYR A 152 9.20 5.13 17.64
C TYR A 152 8.68 5.39 16.22
N SER A 153 7.37 5.49 16.02
CA SER A 153 6.84 5.76 14.69
C SER A 153 6.79 7.26 14.43
N TYR A 154 7.76 7.78 13.70
CA TYR A 154 7.72 9.13 13.13
C TYR A 154 7.06 9.17 11.74
N GLN A 155 6.72 8.02 11.20
CA GLN A 155 6.18 7.85 9.85
C GLN A 155 4.80 7.21 9.90
N LEU A 156 3.99 7.53 8.91
CA LEU A 156 2.76 6.79 8.63
C LEU A 156 3.12 5.46 7.99
N THR A 157 2.82 4.36 8.67
CA THR A 157 2.93 3.02 8.10
C THR A 157 1.54 2.45 7.89
N ILE A 158 1.28 2.01 6.68
CA ILE A 158 -0.01 1.49 6.22
C ILE A 158 0.14 0.00 5.95
N TYR A 159 -0.71 -0.80 6.57
CA TYR A 159 -0.84 -2.23 6.28
C TYR A 159 -2.20 -2.46 5.64
N ILE A 160 -2.21 -3.05 4.46
CA ILE A 160 -3.42 -3.39 3.73
C ILE A 160 -3.47 -4.90 3.58
N PHE A 161 -4.51 -5.50 4.15
CA PHE A 161 -4.73 -6.94 4.15
C PHE A 161 -5.91 -7.26 3.23
N ARG A 162 -5.64 -8.01 2.17
CA ARG A 162 -6.67 -8.60 1.34
C ARG A 162 -6.92 -10.03 1.80
N HIS A 163 -8.14 -10.35 2.14
CA HIS A 163 -8.58 -11.67 2.59
C HIS A 163 -9.96 -12.02 1.99
N GLU A 164 -10.44 -13.23 2.20
CA GLU A 164 -11.71 -13.72 1.61
C GLU A 164 -12.92 -12.86 1.96
N ARG A 165 -12.93 -12.24 3.15
CA ARG A 165 -14.04 -11.40 3.63
C ARG A 165 -13.95 -9.95 3.16
N GLY A 166 -12.92 -9.61 2.38
CA GLY A 166 -12.70 -8.25 1.89
C GLY A 166 -11.29 -7.73 2.09
N THR A 167 -11.18 -6.41 2.20
CA THR A 167 -9.88 -5.73 2.37
C THR A 167 -9.95 -4.81 3.59
N SER A 168 -9.01 -4.98 4.50
CA SER A 168 -8.86 -4.13 5.68
C SER A 168 -7.58 -3.31 5.62
N MET A 169 -7.57 -2.17 6.31
CA MET A 169 -6.42 -1.28 6.41
C MET A 169 -6.15 -0.97 7.88
N GLN A 170 -4.90 -1.11 8.28
CA GLN A 170 -4.39 -0.71 9.58
C GLN A 170 -3.30 0.35 9.40
N LEU A 171 -3.30 1.35 10.26
CA LEU A 171 -2.36 2.45 10.21
C LEU A 171 -1.61 2.57 11.52
N LEU A 172 -0.28 2.63 11.44
CA LEU A 172 0.59 3.00 12.54
C LEU A 172 1.01 4.46 12.34
N PHE A 173 0.81 5.28 13.35
CA PHE A 173 1.08 6.72 13.29
C PHE A 173 1.44 7.25 14.68
N PRO A 174 2.10 8.42 14.79
CA PRO A 174 2.42 9.03 16.08
C PRO A 174 1.18 9.32 16.91
N ASP A 175 1.20 8.96 18.18
CA ASP A 175 0.06 9.18 19.07
C ASP A 175 -0.02 10.61 19.58
N ASN A 176 -0.68 11.48 18.81
CA ASN A 176 -1.01 12.84 19.20
C ASN A 176 -2.33 13.29 18.53
N PRO A 177 -3.00 14.34 19.06
CA PRO A 177 -4.31 14.79 18.56
C PRO A 177 -4.32 15.19 17.09
N ILE A 178 -3.22 15.79 16.59
CA ILE A 178 -3.11 16.23 15.19
C ILE A 178 -3.04 15.01 14.27
N ALA A 179 -2.18 14.05 14.60
CA ALA A 179 -2.06 12.81 13.81
C ALA A 179 -3.36 12.01 13.84
N ARG A 180 -4.01 11.85 14.99
CA ARG A 180 -5.31 11.17 15.10
C ARG A 180 -6.37 11.79 14.19
N LYS A 181 -6.47 13.14 14.18
CA LYS A 181 -7.41 13.87 13.30
C LYS A 181 -7.06 13.66 11.81
N SER A 182 -5.79 13.79 11.46
CA SER A 182 -5.32 13.65 10.07
C SER A 182 -5.51 12.23 9.55
N VAL A 183 -5.18 11.22 10.36
CA VAL A 183 -5.36 9.81 9.99
C VAL A 183 -6.85 9.46 9.88
N GLY A 184 -7.70 9.98 10.76
CA GLY A 184 -9.16 9.79 10.63
C GLY A 184 -9.70 10.31 9.30
N ARG A 185 -9.25 11.49 8.86
CA ARG A 185 -9.60 12.05 7.55
C ARG A 185 -9.05 11.19 6.40
N TYR A 186 -7.80 10.74 6.50
CA TYR A 186 -7.19 9.86 5.50
C TYR A 186 -7.95 8.55 5.33
N ILE A 187 -8.36 7.89 6.44
CA ILE A 187 -9.17 6.66 6.40
C ILE A 187 -10.51 6.92 5.70
N ALA A 188 -11.17 8.03 6.03
CA ALA A 188 -12.45 8.39 5.41
C ALA A 188 -12.30 8.62 3.89
N ALA A 189 -11.27 9.36 3.47
CA ALA A 189 -10.97 9.60 2.07
C ALA A 189 -10.62 8.30 1.32
N MET A 190 -9.77 7.45 1.88
CA MET A 190 -9.46 6.14 1.29
C MET A 190 -10.69 5.26 1.11
N ARG A 191 -11.58 5.23 2.11
CA ARG A 191 -12.86 4.50 2.00
C ARG A 191 -13.72 5.05 0.88
N SER A 192 -13.82 6.38 0.76
CA SER A 192 -14.60 7.05 -0.28
C SER A 192 -14.06 6.73 -1.66
N VAL A 193 -12.77 6.97 -1.91
CA VAL A 193 -12.14 6.76 -3.21
C VAL A 193 -12.18 5.30 -3.63
N CYS A 194 -11.78 4.37 -2.74
CA CYS A 194 -11.84 2.94 -3.07
C CYS A 194 -13.28 2.45 -3.27
N GLY A 195 -14.25 2.96 -2.50
CA GLY A 195 -15.66 2.62 -2.66
C GLY A 195 -16.24 3.12 -3.99
N GLN A 196 -15.88 4.32 -4.42
CA GLN A 196 -16.27 4.85 -5.74
C GLN A 196 -15.69 4.02 -6.86
N VAL A 197 -14.39 3.70 -6.81
CA VAL A 197 -13.73 2.85 -7.80
C VAL A 197 -14.39 1.47 -7.85
N ALA A 198 -14.71 0.87 -6.69
CA ALA A 198 -15.39 -0.41 -6.63
C ALA A 198 -16.78 -0.38 -7.28
N ALA A 199 -17.52 0.72 -7.12
CA ALA A 199 -18.88 0.86 -7.64
C ALA A 199 -18.94 1.28 -9.11
N THR A 200 -17.99 2.10 -9.59
CA THR A 200 -18.10 2.78 -10.88
C THR A 200 -16.93 2.52 -11.84
N GLY A 201 -15.86 1.88 -11.36
CA GLY A 201 -14.61 1.70 -12.12
C GLY A 201 -13.75 2.96 -12.21
N ASN A 202 -14.17 4.06 -11.56
CA ASN A 202 -13.42 5.33 -11.58
C ASN A 202 -13.66 6.10 -10.27
N TRP A 203 -12.79 7.10 -9.97
CA TRP A 203 -13.13 8.11 -8.97
C TRP A 203 -13.96 9.22 -9.62
N GLY A 204 -14.92 9.75 -8.88
CA GLY A 204 -15.69 10.91 -9.32
C GLY A 204 -14.75 12.08 -9.61
N ARG A 205 -14.92 12.75 -10.74
CA ARG A 205 -14.30 14.04 -10.93
C ARG A 205 -14.88 14.97 -9.85
N GLY A 206 -14.03 15.47 -8.99
CA GLY A 206 -14.40 16.59 -8.14
C GLY A 206 -14.92 17.71 -9.06
N GLY A 207 -16.18 18.05 -8.89
CA GLY A 207 -16.79 19.20 -9.59
C GLY A 207 -16.21 20.50 -9.06
#